data_145b2c8bbc0d163157e0929cebb8111b
#
_entry.id   145b2c8bbc0d163157e0929cebb8111b
#
_cell.length_a   1.000
_cell.length_b   1.000
_cell.length_c   1.000
_cell.angle_alpha   90.00
_cell.angle_beta   90.00
_cell.angle_gamma   90.00
#
_symmetry.space_group_name_H-M   'P 1'
#
loop_
_entity.id
_entity.type
_entity.pdbx_description
1 polymer ?
#
loop_
_entity_poly.entity_id
_entity_poly.type
_entity_poly.pdbx_seq_one_letter_code
_entity_poly.pdbx_strand_id
1 'polypeptide(L)'
;HCKNLKVIGVLRGGMENVNVSYAESKGIKVFNTPGRNADSVADFTLGMILSEARNIAKGHLGLKNGEWIRTYPNSATIPDMPGRTVGLVGYGEIGRKVEKRLQGFETNVLVYDPYMKGEPVYGKKVDLDTLLKESDFVSLHARLTSENAKMIGARELSLMKPTAYFINTSRAGLVDESALYDALKSKKITGAALDVFEHEPPGIDYPLVTLPNVTITPHMAGGSQDAFFNTPKKLAKRMMDAGI
;
A
#
# COMPACT_ATOMS: atom_id res chain seq x y z
N HIS A 1 -4.09 12.77 -34.05
CA HIS A 1 -3.66 13.79 -35.02
C HIS A 1 -2.12 13.89 -35.18
N CYS A 2 -1.33 13.13 -34.42
CA CYS A 2 0.15 13.12 -34.51
C CYS A 2 0.60 12.09 -35.57
N LYS A 3 0.68 12.47 -36.83
CA LYS A 3 1.00 11.56 -37.97
C LYS A 3 2.40 10.91 -37.83
N ASN A 4 3.33 11.53 -37.10
CA ASN A 4 4.73 11.12 -36.97
C ASN A 4 5.07 10.62 -35.56
N LEU A 5 4.07 10.29 -34.74
CA LEU A 5 4.30 9.81 -33.37
C LEU A 5 4.96 8.41 -33.41
N LYS A 6 6.12 8.27 -32.82
CA LYS A 6 6.89 7.02 -32.77
C LYS A 6 6.98 6.43 -31.36
N VAL A 7 6.86 7.29 -30.35
CA VAL A 7 7.08 6.91 -28.97
C VAL A 7 6.11 7.64 -28.04
N ILE A 8 5.58 6.92 -27.05
CA ILE A 8 4.82 7.46 -25.92
C ILE A 8 5.57 7.13 -24.64
N GLY A 9 5.90 8.15 -23.84
CA GLY A 9 6.47 7.99 -22.52
C GLY A 9 5.45 8.29 -21.43
N VAL A 10 5.19 7.34 -20.53
CA VAL A 10 4.26 7.47 -19.42
C VAL A 10 5.04 7.65 -18.12
N LEU A 11 4.95 8.83 -17.51
CA LEU A 11 5.65 9.19 -16.28
C LEU A 11 4.98 8.57 -15.02
N ARG A 12 4.53 7.31 -15.11
CA ARG A 12 3.92 6.54 -14.01
C ARG A 12 4.14 5.04 -14.21
N GLY A 13 3.90 4.26 -13.16
CA GLY A 13 4.06 2.80 -13.22
C GLY A 13 2.96 2.12 -14.02
N GLY A 14 1.70 2.53 -13.82
CA GLY A 14 0.56 2.05 -14.59
C GLY A 14 0.45 2.78 -15.95
N MET A 15 -0.22 2.14 -16.90
CA MET A 15 -0.43 2.66 -18.27
C MET A 15 -1.92 2.77 -18.61
N GLU A 16 -2.78 2.86 -17.63
CA GLU A 16 -4.25 2.87 -17.77
C GLU A 16 -4.76 4.05 -18.60
N ASN A 17 -3.96 5.11 -18.70
CA ASN A 17 -4.24 6.31 -19.49
C ASN A 17 -3.82 6.20 -20.97
N VAL A 18 -3.26 5.07 -21.39
CA VAL A 18 -2.80 4.82 -22.76
C VAL A 18 -3.37 3.49 -23.26
N ASN A 19 -4.02 3.51 -24.41
CA ASN A 19 -4.36 2.26 -25.09
C ASN A 19 -3.09 1.68 -25.73
N VAL A 20 -2.36 0.89 -24.95
CA VAL A 20 -1.05 0.33 -25.33
C VAL A 20 -1.19 -0.53 -26.58
N SER A 21 -2.15 -1.45 -26.61
CA SER A 21 -2.37 -2.36 -27.74
C SER A 21 -2.64 -1.59 -29.05
N TYR A 22 -3.43 -0.51 -28.96
CA TYR A 22 -3.67 0.33 -30.14
C TYR A 22 -2.39 1.08 -30.57
N ALA A 23 -1.63 1.64 -29.62
CA ALA A 23 -0.38 2.32 -29.95
C ALA A 23 0.62 1.37 -30.64
N GLU A 24 0.81 0.18 -30.10
CA GLU A 24 1.69 -0.85 -30.64
C GLU A 24 1.23 -1.32 -32.05
N SER A 25 -0.08 -1.46 -32.27
CA SER A 25 -0.63 -1.79 -33.60
C SER A 25 -0.35 -0.73 -34.67
N LYS A 26 0.02 0.49 -34.26
CA LYS A 26 0.44 1.61 -35.13
C LYS A 26 1.97 1.76 -35.19
N GLY A 27 2.71 0.83 -34.63
CA GLY A 27 4.19 0.89 -34.59
C GLY A 27 4.73 1.92 -33.57
N ILE A 28 3.88 2.40 -32.65
CA ILE A 28 4.26 3.37 -31.63
C ILE A 28 4.73 2.61 -30.39
N LYS A 29 6.00 2.80 -30.00
CA LYS A 29 6.55 2.21 -28.78
C LYS A 29 6.02 2.93 -27.53
N VAL A 30 5.63 2.18 -26.51
CA VAL A 30 5.14 2.75 -25.24
C VAL A 30 6.10 2.38 -24.10
N PHE A 31 6.54 3.38 -23.36
CA PHE A 31 7.40 3.24 -22.19
C PHE A 31 6.72 3.78 -20.95
N ASN A 32 6.93 3.13 -19.83
CA ASN A 32 6.45 3.59 -18.51
C ASN A 32 7.61 3.58 -17.49
N THR A 33 7.34 3.99 -16.26
CA THR A 33 8.35 4.07 -15.19
C THR A 33 7.91 3.28 -13.95
N PRO A 34 7.87 1.93 -14.01
CA PRO A 34 7.55 1.12 -12.84
C PRO A 34 8.56 1.38 -11.71
N GLY A 35 8.10 1.36 -10.47
CA GLY A 35 8.95 1.59 -9.31
C GLY A 35 9.50 3.01 -9.15
N ARG A 36 9.00 3.99 -9.94
CA ARG A 36 9.49 5.39 -9.89
C ARG A 36 9.39 6.02 -8.50
N ASN A 37 8.36 5.68 -7.77
CA ASN A 37 8.01 6.19 -6.44
C ASN A 37 8.09 5.11 -5.35
N ALA A 38 8.81 4.02 -5.59
CA ALA A 38 8.81 2.90 -4.66
C ALA A 38 9.43 3.25 -3.30
N ASP A 39 10.43 4.13 -3.26
CA ASP A 39 10.99 4.64 -2.01
C ASP A 39 9.97 5.48 -1.25
N SER A 40 9.31 6.41 -1.93
CA SER A 40 8.28 7.28 -1.31
C SER A 40 7.14 6.47 -0.71
N VAL A 41 6.60 5.49 -1.46
CA VAL A 41 5.53 4.63 -0.95
C VAL A 41 6.01 3.76 0.21
N ALA A 42 7.25 3.26 0.16
CA ALA A 42 7.79 2.47 1.24
C ALA A 42 7.96 3.29 2.53
N ASP A 43 8.52 4.51 2.44
CA ASP A 43 8.64 5.43 3.58
C ASP A 43 7.27 5.77 4.16
N PHE A 44 6.32 6.08 3.29
CA PHE A 44 4.96 6.42 3.69
C PHE A 44 4.25 5.25 4.37
N THR A 45 4.40 4.03 3.83
CA THR A 45 3.84 2.81 4.43
C THR A 45 4.33 2.60 5.85
N LEU A 46 5.64 2.79 6.11
CA LEU A 46 6.17 2.73 7.47
C LEU A 46 5.57 3.82 8.36
N GLY A 47 5.42 5.03 7.84
CA GLY A 47 4.74 6.12 8.54
C GLY A 47 3.32 5.75 8.96
N MET A 48 2.56 5.09 8.08
CA MET A 48 1.21 4.60 8.36
C MET A 48 1.20 3.48 9.41
N ILE A 49 2.13 2.51 9.32
CA ILE A 49 2.30 1.45 10.32
C ILE A 49 2.59 2.07 11.69
N LEU A 50 3.55 2.98 11.77
CA LEU A 50 3.91 3.65 13.02
C LEU A 50 2.80 4.56 13.54
N SER A 51 2.05 5.22 12.66
CA SER A 51 0.89 6.03 13.03
C SER A 51 -0.17 5.19 13.74
N GLU A 52 -0.49 4.01 13.24
CA GLU A 52 -1.42 3.10 13.91
C GLU A 52 -0.83 2.47 15.16
N ALA A 53 0.41 1.97 15.10
CA ALA A 53 1.07 1.36 16.24
C ALA A 53 1.18 2.30 17.44
N ARG A 54 1.34 3.60 17.22
CA ARG A 54 1.63 4.59 18.27
C ARG A 54 0.55 5.66 18.40
N ASN A 55 -0.59 5.54 17.69
CA ASN A 55 -1.70 6.51 17.68
C ASN A 55 -1.27 7.95 17.31
N ILE A 56 -0.29 8.11 16.42
CA ILE A 56 0.31 9.42 16.10
C ILE A 56 -0.75 10.36 15.49
N ALA A 57 -1.46 9.93 14.44
CA ALA A 57 -2.48 10.73 13.79
C ALA A 57 -3.65 11.04 14.75
N LYS A 58 -4.09 10.07 15.55
CA LYS A 58 -5.15 10.22 16.55
C LYS A 58 -4.76 11.22 17.63
N GLY A 59 -3.54 11.11 18.16
CA GLY A 59 -3.01 12.04 19.16
C GLY A 59 -2.88 13.47 18.63
N HIS A 60 -2.40 13.61 17.39
CA HIS A 60 -2.31 14.90 16.72
C HIS A 60 -3.70 15.53 16.56
N LEU A 61 -4.66 14.78 16.02
CA LEU A 61 -6.02 15.29 15.80
C LEU A 61 -6.72 15.65 17.11
N GLY A 62 -6.63 14.79 18.13
CA GLY A 62 -7.21 15.06 19.46
C GLY A 62 -6.68 16.36 20.05
N LEU A 63 -5.34 16.54 20.04
CA LEU A 63 -4.76 17.78 20.58
C LEU A 63 -5.16 19.02 19.77
N LYS A 64 -5.27 18.92 18.44
CA LYS A 64 -5.76 20.02 17.59
C LYS A 64 -7.21 20.40 17.89
N ASN A 65 -8.03 19.43 18.36
CA ASN A 65 -9.39 19.64 18.81
C ASN A 65 -9.50 20.07 20.28
N GLY A 66 -8.38 20.33 20.97
CA GLY A 66 -8.34 20.74 22.36
C GLY A 66 -8.43 19.58 23.36
N GLU A 67 -8.30 18.35 22.91
CA GLU A 67 -8.38 17.15 23.74
C GLU A 67 -7.00 16.72 24.23
N TRP A 68 -6.84 16.45 25.53
CA TRP A 68 -5.62 15.91 26.12
C TRP A 68 -5.78 14.41 26.42
N ILE A 69 -5.82 13.59 25.35
CA ILE A 69 -6.01 12.15 25.45
C ILE A 69 -4.63 11.46 25.50
N ARG A 70 -4.33 10.78 26.62
CA ARG A 70 -3.08 10.01 26.80
C ARG A 70 -3.30 8.51 26.69
N THR A 71 -4.55 8.05 26.72
CA THR A 71 -4.90 6.63 26.69
C THR A 71 -5.99 6.41 25.66
N TYR A 72 -5.72 5.60 24.68
CA TYR A 72 -6.64 5.20 23.59
C TYR A 72 -7.22 3.81 23.85
N PRO A 73 -8.34 3.43 23.22
CA PRO A 73 -8.95 2.10 23.41
C PRO A 73 -7.99 0.92 23.15
N ASN A 74 -7.00 1.10 22.28
CA ASN A 74 -5.97 0.11 21.98
C ASN A 74 -4.72 0.21 22.89
N SER A 75 -4.70 1.08 23.89
CA SER A 75 -3.49 1.34 24.70
C SER A 75 -2.96 0.11 25.43
N ALA A 76 -3.82 -0.84 25.77
CA ALA A 76 -3.41 -2.11 26.38
C ALA A 76 -2.74 -3.09 25.38
N THR A 77 -2.91 -2.86 24.09
CA THR A 77 -2.43 -3.73 22.99
C THR A 77 -1.49 -3.00 22.02
N ILE A 78 -1.17 -1.72 22.31
CA ILE A 78 -0.21 -0.95 21.49
C ILE A 78 1.12 -1.69 21.46
N PRO A 79 1.61 -2.09 20.28
CA PRO A 79 2.88 -2.78 20.19
C PRO A 79 4.04 -1.80 20.12
N ASP A 80 5.14 -2.15 20.74
CA ASP A 80 6.44 -1.72 20.24
C ASP A 80 6.78 -2.58 19.00
N MET A 81 7.59 -2.06 18.09
CA MET A 81 7.87 -2.74 16.82
C MET A 81 8.78 -3.97 16.94
N PRO A 82 9.81 -3.99 17.82
CA PRO A 82 10.68 -5.14 17.94
C PRO A 82 9.93 -6.45 18.22
N GLY A 83 10.24 -7.47 17.42
CA GLY A 83 9.62 -8.79 17.53
C GLY A 83 8.20 -8.90 16.95
N ARG A 84 7.59 -7.80 16.48
CA ARG A 84 6.29 -7.87 15.81
C ARG A 84 6.41 -8.44 14.40
N THR A 85 5.32 -9.01 13.93
CA THR A 85 5.26 -9.60 12.58
C THR A 85 4.51 -8.66 11.63
N VAL A 86 5.17 -8.30 10.54
CA VAL A 86 4.58 -7.52 9.44
C VAL A 86 4.41 -8.42 8.21
N GLY A 87 3.18 -8.63 7.78
CA GLY A 87 2.84 -9.38 6.59
C GLY A 87 2.77 -8.46 5.36
N LEU A 88 3.54 -8.78 4.33
CA LEU A 88 3.56 -8.04 3.05
C LEU A 88 2.84 -8.87 1.99
N VAL A 89 1.71 -8.38 1.51
CA VAL A 89 0.95 -8.97 0.39
C VAL A 89 1.38 -8.29 -0.90
N GLY A 90 2.22 -8.99 -1.67
CA GLY A 90 2.92 -8.47 -2.84
C GLY A 90 4.38 -8.10 -2.55
N TYR A 91 5.31 -8.63 -3.34
CA TYR A 91 6.75 -8.46 -3.15
C TYR A 91 7.45 -7.93 -4.40
N GLY A 92 6.84 -6.89 -4.99
CA GLY A 92 7.43 -6.10 -6.08
C GLY A 92 8.44 -5.07 -5.57
N GLU A 93 8.67 -4.03 -6.35
CA GLU A 93 9.61 -2.94 -6.01
C GLU A 93 9.28 -2.27 -4.66
N ILE A 94 8.00 -2.07 -4.34
CA ILE A 94 7.58 -1.45 -3.07
C ILE A 94 7.75 -2.42 -1.91
N GLY A 95 7.21 -3.64 -2.01
CA GLY A 95 7.29 -4.63 -0.93
C GLY A 95 8.72 -4.92 -0.48
N ARG A 96 9.67 -5.06 -1.44
CA ARG A 96 11.12 -5.22 -1.14
C ARG A 96 11.70 -4.03 -0.39
N LYS A 97 11.27 -2.81 -0.73
CA LYS A 97 11.75 -1.59 -0.06
C LYS A 97 11.15 -1.42 1.33
N VAL A 98 9.89 -1.82 1.53
CA VAL A 98 9.26 -1.88 2.85
C VAL A 98 9.97 -2.90 3.73
N GLU A 99 10.18 -4.12 3.23
CA GLU A 99 10.92 -5.16 3.95
C GLU A 99 12.30 -4.66 4.42
N LYS A 100 13.07 -4.05 3.50
CA LYS A 100 14.40 -3.52 3.84
C LYS A 100 14.36 -2.50 4.97
N ARG A 101 13.35 -1.63 5.01
CA ARG A 101 13.20 -0.60 6.06
C ARG A 101 12.76 -1.19 7.40
N LEU A 102 11.93 -2.23 7.35
CA LEU A 102 11.45 -2.94 8.54
C LEU A 102 12.59 -3.59 9.35
N GLN A 103 13.74 -3.87 8.74
CA GLN A 103 14.92 -4.37 9.46
C GLN A 103 15.37 -3.41 10.56
N GLY A 104 15.31 -2.11 10.34
CA GLY A 104 15.66 -1.10 11.35
C GLY A 104 14.72 -1.06 12.55
N PHE A 105 13.57 -1.72 12.47
CA PHE A 105 12.59 -1.84 13.54
C PHE A 105 12.60 -3.23 14.22
N GLU A 106 13.54 -4.10 13.86
CA GLU A 106 13.71 -5.44 14.45
C GLU A 106 12.42 -6.29 14.36
N THR A 107 11.67 -6.15 13.25
CA THR A 107 10.42 -6.88 13.03
C THR A 107 10.65 -8.20 12.31
N ASN A 108 9.77 -9.16 12.52
CA ASN A 108 9.63 -10.32 11.66
C ASN A 108 8.83 -9.95 10.41
N VAL A 109 9.26 -10.41 9.24
CA VAL A 109 8.55 -10.14 7.98
C VAL A 109 8.07 -11.44 7.36
N LEU A 110 6.77 -11.52 7.07
CA LEU A 110 6.16 -12.56 6.27
C LEU A 110 5.78 -11.99 4.90
N VAL A 111 5.99 -12.78 3.85
CA VAL A 111 5.74 -12.34 2.47
C VAL A 111 4.83 -13.33 1.76
N TYR A 112 3.77 -12.83 1.17
CA TYR A 112 2.94 -13.55 0.21
C TYR A 112 3.00 -12.86 -1.15
N ASP A 113 3.48 -13.57 -2.15
CA ASP A 113 3.40 -13.17 -3.55
C ASP A 113 3.42 -14.44 -4.42
N PRO A 114 2.32 -14.77 -5.12
CA PRO A 114 2.22 -15.99 -5.92
C PRO A 114 3.16 -15.98 -7.13
N TYR A 115 3.62 -14.81 -7.56
CA TYR A 115 4.50 -14.65 -8.72
C TYR A 115 5.98 -14.55 -8.34
N MET A 116 6.29 -14.47 -7.04
CA MET A 116 7.67 -14.37 -6.57
C MET A 116 8.42 -15.66 -6.80
N LYS A 117 9.55 -15.57 -7.49
CA LYS A 117 10.54 -16.68 -7.63
C LYS A 117 11.58 -16.56 -6.51
N GLY A 118 11.82 -17.67 -5.80
CA GLY A 118 12.76 -17.71 -4.68
C GLY A 118 12.23 -17.15 -3.37
N GLU A 119 13.12 -16.80 -2.44
CA GLU A 119 12.81 -16.31 -1.10
C GLU A 119 12.97 -14.79 -1.01
N PRO A 120 12.28 -14.12 -0.06
CA PRO A 120 12.55 -12.73 0.29
C PRO A 120 13.97 -12.56 0.86
N VAL A 121 14.45 -11.32 0.89
CA VAL A 121 15.84 -11.05 1.32
C VAL A 121 16.02 -11.21 2.84
N TYR A 122 15.04 -10.78 3.62
CA TYR A 122 15.11 -10.79 5.09
C TYR A 122 13.92 -11.51 5.73
N GLY A 123 12.79 -11.58 5.05
CA GLY A 123 11.56 -12.20 5.55
C GLY A 123 11.46 -13.68 5.21
N LYS A 124 10.27 -14.22 5.38
CA LYS A 124 9.92 -15.60 5.05
C LYS A 124 8.73 -15.63 4.11
N LYS A 125 8.82 -16.39 3.02
CA LYS A 125 7.70 -16.64 2.11
C LYS A 125 6.72 -17.61 2.76
N VAL A 126 5.44 -17.25 2.73
CA VAL A 126 4.34 -18.06 3.27
C VAL A 126 3.10 -17.98 2.36
N ASP A 127 2.11 -18.82 2.58
CA ASP A 127 0.79 -18.67 1.98
C ASP A 127 0.02 -17.48 2.61
N LEU A 128 -1.06 -17.04 1.94
CA LEU A 128 -1.84 -15.89 2.39
C LEU A 128 -2.48 -16.13 3.76
N ASP A 129 -3.04 -17.31 3.98
CA ASP A 129 -3.73 -17.65 5.24
C ASP A 129 -2.77 -17.59 6.44
N THR A 130 -1.56 -18.15 6.28
CA THR A 130 -0.50 -18.08 7.29
C THR A 130 -0.08 -16.64 7.56
N LEU A 131 0.13 -15.84 6.50
CA LEU A 131 0.46 -14.43 6.64
C LEU A 131 -0.59 -13.69 7.45
N LEU A 132 -1.87 -13.86 7.12
CA LEU A 132 -2.98 -13.17 7.80
C LEU A 132 -3.08 -13.58 9.28
N LYS A 133 -2.92 -14.87 9.60
CA LYS A 133 -3.01 -15.39 10.97
C LYS A 133 -1.86 -14.96 11.88
N GLU A 134 -0.67 -14.82 11.33
CA GLU A 134 0.55 -14.59 12.11
C GLU A 134 0.96 -13.11 12.18
N SER A 135 0.41 -12.25 11.32
CA SER A 135 0.81 -10.83 11.28
C SER A 135 0.12 -9.97 12.32
N ASP A 136 0.86 -9.04 12.89
CA ASP A 136 0.36 -7.94 13.71
C ASP A 136 -0.01 -6.73 12.83
N PHE A 137 0.67 -6.59 11.69
CA PHE A 137 0.36 -5.62 10.64
C PHE A 137 0.30 -6.33 9.29
N VAL A 138 -0.76 -6.14 8.53
CA VAL A 138 -0.91 -6.65 7.16
C VAL A 138 -0.87 -5.47 6.19
N SER A 139 0.09 -5.43 5.29
CA SER A 139 0.28 -4.32 4.33
C SER A 139 0.21 -4.80 2.88
N LEU A 140 -0.61 -4.12 2.08
CA LEU A 140 -0.83 -4.46 0.67
C LEU A 140 0.15 -3.71 -0.24
N HIS A 141 0.83 -4.47 -1.12
CA HIS A 141 1.77 -3.98 -2.12
C HIS A 141 1.59 -4.67 -3.48
N ALA A 142 0.53 -5.45 -3.65
CA ALA A 142 0.19 -6.11 -4.88
C ALA A 142 -0.31 -5.11 -5.95
N ARG A 143 -0.06 -5.42 -7.22
CA ARG A 143 -0.71 -4.71 -8.33
C ARG A 143 -2.14 -5.24 -8.47
N LEU A 144 -3.11 -4.34 -8.65
CA LEU A 144 -4.49 -4.73 -8.95
C LEU A 144 -4.60 -5.32 -10.36
N THR A 145 -5.24 -6.45 -10.47
CA THR A 145 -5.62 -7.14 -11.71
C THR A 145 -7.06 -7.65 -11.59
N SER A 146 -7.65 -8.13 -12.67
CA SER A 146 -8.98 -8.78 -12.62
C SER A 146 -9.00 -10.06 -11.76
N GLU A 147 -7.85 -10.73 -11.62
CA GLU A 147 -7.73 -12.00 -10.90
C GLU A 147 -7.66 -11.82 -9.39
N ASN A 148 -7.16 -10.67 -8.92
CA ASN A 148 -6.97 -10.39 -7.49
C ASN A 148 -7.86 -9.25 -6.97
N ALA A 149 -8.83 -8.81 -7.77
CA ALA A 149 -9.83 -7.86 -7.30
C ALA A 149 -10.57 -8.43 -6.08
N LYS A 150 -10.68 -7.60 -5.02
CA LYS A 150 -11.29 -7.98 -3.74
C LYS A 150 -10.69 -9.24 -3.09
N MET A 151 -9.40 -9.49 -3.31
CA MET A 151 -8.71 -10.66 -2.73
C MET A 151 -8.69 -10.64 -1.20
N ILE A 152 -8.86 -9.49 -0.59
CA ILE A 152 -9.03 -9.34 0.86
C ILE A 152 -10.51 -9.04 1.13
N GLY A 153 -11.26 -10.09 1.40
CA GLY A 153 -12.68 -10.04 1.73
C GLY A 153 -12.96 -10.42 3.18
N ALA A 154 -14.23 -10.71 3.48
CA ALA A 154 -14.68 -11.06 4.83
C ALA A 154 -13.96 -12.29 5.39
N ARG A 155 -13.66 -13.29 4.54
CA ARG A 155 -12.93 -14.49 4.93
C ARG A 155 -11.50 -14.13 5.38
N GLU A 156 -10.77 -13.39 4.56
CA GLU A 156 -9.38 -13.01 4.80
C GLU A 156 -9.26 -12.12 6.05
N LEU A 157 -10.12 -11.12 6.17
CA LEU A 157 -10.20 -10.28 7.37
C LEU A 157 -10.54 -11.10 8.63
N SER A 158 -11.28 -12.19 8.47
CA SER A 158 -11.61 -13.07 9.58
C SER A 158 -10.44 -13.90 10.09
N LEU A 159 -9.41 -14.10 9.29
CA LEU A 159 -8.20 -14.82 9.66
C LEU A 159 -7.20 -13.94 10.42
N MET A 160 -7.32 -12.62 10.32
CA MET A 160 -6.40 -11.70 11.00
C MET A 160 -6.56 -11.76 12.52
N LYS A 161 -5.48 -11.48 13.23
CA LYS A 161 -5.52 -11.35 14.70
C LYS A 161 -6.48 -10.23 15.10
N PRO A 162 -7.24 -10.36 16.19
CA PRO A 162 -8.07 -9.26 16.71
C PRO A 162 -7.27 -8.01 17.04
N THR A 163 -5.97 -8.16 17.35
CA THR A 163 -5.04 -7.06 17.64
C THR A 163 -4.36 -6.49 16.40
N ALA A 164 -4.60 -7.06 15.21
CA ALA A 164 -3.91 -6.66 13.99
C ALA A 164 -4.41 -5.34 13.41
N TYR A 165 -3.54 -4.73 12.60
CA TYR A 165 -3.81 -3.54 11.82
C TYR A 165 -3.69 -3.85 10.33
N PHE A 166 -4.57 -3.25 9.54
CA PHE A 166 -4.60 -3.39 8.08
C PHE A 166 -4.12 -2.12 7.39
N ILE A 167 -3.15 -2.22 6.48
CA ILE A 167 -2.52 -1.08 5.81
C ILE A 167 -2.70 -1.20 4.30
N ASN A 168 -3.27 -0.19 3.66
CA ASN A 168 -3.39 -0.16 2.20
C ASN A 168 -2.89 1.18 1.62
N THR A 169 -1.70 1.14 1.06
CA THR A 169 -1.07 2.23 0.29
C THR A 169 -0.92 1.85 -1.20
N SER A 170 -1.67 0.83 -1.67
CA SER A 170 -1.57 0.34 -3.04
C SER A 170 -2.80 0.66 -3.89
N ARG A 171 -3.85 -0.15 -3.82
CA ARG A 171 -5.11 0.05 -4.58
C ARG A 171 -6.30 -0.41 -3.75
N ALA A 172 -7.36 0.39 -3.74
CA ALA A 172 -8.61 0.07 -3.03
C ALA A 172 -9.25 -1.23 -3.55
N GLY A 173 -9.28 -1.42 -4.85
CA GLY A 173 -9.89 -2.60 -5.48
C GLY A 173 -9.29 -3.96 -5.12
N LEU A 174 -8.19 -4.03 -4.34
CA LEU A 174 -7.67 -5.27 -3.76
C LEU A 174 -8.48 -5.73 -2.55
N VAL A 175 -9.32 -4.86 -2.00
CA VAL A 175 -10.08 -5.07 -0.77
C VAL A 175 -11.56 -4.97 -1.07
N ASP A 176 -12.37 -5.80 -0.43
CA ASP A 176 -13.79 -5.54 -0.31
C ASP A 176 -14.00 -4.51 0.81
N GLU A 177 -14.24 -3.25 0.43
CA GLU A 177 -14.36 -2.15 1.39
C GLU A 177 -15.56 -2.30 2.34
N SER A 178 -16.64 -2.96 1.90
CA SER A 178 -17.77 -3.27 2.77
C SER A 178 -17.37 -4.27 3.87
N ALA A 179 -16.65 -5.32 3.49
CA ALA A 179 -16.14 -6.29 4.44
C ALA A 179 -15.13 -5.68 5.42
N LEU A 180 -14.26 -4.78 4.92
CA LEU A 180 -13.31 -4.05 5.77
C LEU A 180 -14.03 -3.13 6.75
N TYR A 181 -15.04 -2.39 6.31
CA TYR A 181 -15.87 -1.56 7.18
C TYR A 181 -16.51 -2.37 8.30
N ASP A 182 -17.11 -3.52 7.97
CA ASP A 182 -17.76 -4.40 8.95
C ASP A 182 -16.76 -4.97 9.96
N ALA A 183 -15.58 -5.39 9.50
CA ALA A 183 -14.51 -5.89 10.36
C ALA A 183 -13.99 -4.83 11.33
N LEU A 184 -13.83 -3.58 10.88
CA LEU A 184 -13.37 -2.46 11.70
C LEU A 184 -14.45 -1.99 12.68
N LYS A 185 -15.70 -1.87 12.23
CA LYS A 185 -16.84 -1.45 13.04
C LYS A 185 -17.15 -2.45 14.15
N SER A 186 -17.07 -3.76 13.84
CA SER A 186 -17.26 -4.83 14.82
C SER A 186 -16.02 -5.10 15.68
N LYS A 187 -14.92 -4.36 15.46
CA LYS A 187 -13.62 -4.53 16.15
C LYS A 187 -13.04 -5.94 15.98
N LYS A 188 -13.31 -6.59 14.84
CA LYS A 188 -12.70 -7.87 14.49
C LYS A 188 -11.20 -7.74 14.27
N ILE A 189 -10.75 -6.57 13.81
CA ILE A 189 -9.36 -6.11 13.79
C ILE A 189 -9.29 -4.75 14.52
N THR A 190 -8.12 -4.39 15.02
CA THR A 190 -7.95 -3.19 15.85
C THR A 190 -8.14 -1.92 15.05
N GLY A 191 -7.58 -1.82 13.86
CA GLY A 191 -7.63 -0.60 13.05
C GLY A 191 -7.09 -0.77 11.65
N ALA A 192 -7.15 0.31 10.88
CA ALA A 192 -6.58 0.35 9.54
C ALA A 192 -5.94 1.71 9.22
N ALA A 193 -5.01 1.70 8.27
CA ALA A 193 -4.46 2.90 7.67
C ALA A 193 -4.60 2.82 6.14
N LEU A 194 -5.32 3.78 5.56
CA LEU A 194 -5.74 3.75 4.16
C LEU A 194 -5.30 5.04 3.44
N ASP A 195 -4.61 4.87 2.32
CA ASP A 195 -4.23 5.97 1.43
C ASP A 195 -5.04 5.96 0.11
N VAL A 196 -5.88 4.94 -0.09
CA VAL A 196 -6.64 4.72 -1.33
C VAL A 196 -8.08 4.29 -1.04
N PHE A 197 -9.02 4.70 -1.91
CA PHE A 197 -10.46 4.45 -1.76
C PHE A 197 -11.08 4.04 -3.10
N GLU A 198 -12.17 3.26 -3.10
CA GLU A 198 -12.90 2.90 -4.34
C GLU A 198 -13.42 4.15 -5.06
N HIS A 199 -13.81 5.18 -4.31
CA HIS A 199 -14.19 6.48 -4.84
C HIS A 199 -13.25 7.57 -4.31
N GLU A 200 -12.50 8.20 -5.18
CA GLU A 200 -11.55 9.27 -4.88
C GLU A 200 -11.96 10.59 -5.58
N PRO A 201 -12.10 11.71 -4.83
CA PRO A 201 -11.96 11.84 -3.38
C PRO A 201 -13.16 11.23 -2.63
N PRO A 202 -12.92 10.58 -1.46
CA PRO A 202 -14.00 10.13 -0.60
C PRO A 202 -14.70 11.33 0.03
N GLY A 203 -16.04 11.26 0.14
CA GLY A 203 -16.80 12.26 0.91
C GLY A 203 -16.59 12.12 2.42
N ILE A 204 -16.99 13.15 3.17
CA ILE A 204 -16.91 13.11 4.65
C ILE A 204 -17.76 11.99 5.25
N ASP A 205 -18.84 11.63 4.55
CA ASP A 205 -19.78 10.57 4.97
C ASP A 205 -19.36 9.18 4.43
N TYR A 206 -18.19 9.07 3.81
CA TYR A 206 -17.70 7.77 3.32
C TYR A 206 -17.49 6.81 4.49
N PRO A 207 -18.05 5.58 4.45
CA PRO A 207 -18.11 4.70 5.61
C PRO A 207 -16.77 4.53 6.34
N LEU A 208 -15.69 4.24 5.61
CA LEU A 208 -14.35 4.05 6.19
C LEU A 208 -13.78 5.35 6.79
N VAL A 209 -14.15 6.53 6.25
CA VAL A 209 -13.71 7.84 6.75
C VAL A 209 -14.33 8.16 8.11
N THR A 210 -15.55 7.67 8.36
CA THR A 210 -16.28 7.95 9.62
C THR A 210 -15.77 7.12 10.81
N LEU A 211 -14.97 6.09 10.58
CA LEU A 211 -14.53 5.18 11.65
C LEU A 211 -13.36 5.77 12.46
N PRO A 212 -13.46 5.80 13.82
CA PRO A 212 -12.43 6.38 14.68
C PRO A 212 -11.14 5.55 14.76
N ASN A 213 -11.18 4.29 14.32
CA ASN A 213 -10.03 3.38 14.29
C ASN A 213 -9.42 3.24 12.87
N VAL A 214 -9.62 4.24 12.01
CA VAL A 214 -9.04 4.30 10.68
C VAL A 214 -8.25 5.60 10.52
N THR A 215 -6.97 5.50 10.20
CA THR A 215 -6.15 6.64 9.73
C THR A 215 -6.27 6.73 8.22
N ILE A 216 -6.56 7.90 7.69
CA ILE A 216 -6.77 8.13 6.26
C ILE A 216 -5.85 9.19 5.71
N THR A 217 -5.45 9.04 4.45
CA THR A 217 -4.66 10.03 3.70
C THR A 217 -5.13 10.11 2.25
N PRO A 218 -5.00 11.26 1.57
CA PRO A 218 -5.62 11.52 0.28
C PRO A 218 -4.77 11.04 -0.91
N HIS A 219 -4.48 9.74 -0.99
CA HIS A 219 -3.73 9.06 -2.08
C HIS A 219 -2.37 9.75 -2.36
N MET A 220 -1.59 9.98 -1.31
CA MET A 220 -0.36 10.76 -1.38
C MET A 220 0.92 9.94 -1.16
N ALA A 221 0.82 8.63 -0.89
CA ALA A 221 1.99 7.79 -0.60
C ALA A 221 3.08 7.83 -1.67
N GLY A 222 2.70 7.99 -2.95
CA GLY A 222 3.64 8.10 -4.06
C GLY A 222 4.20 9.50 -4.31
N GLY A 223 3.75 10.51 -3.56
CA GLY A 223 4.09 11.91 -3.74
C GLY A 223 5.37 12.29 -3.00
N SER A 224 6.48 12.45 -3.71
CA SER A 224 7.70 13.05 -3.16
C SER A 224 8.42 13.87 -4.23
N GLN A 225 9.23 14.82 -3.79
CA GLN A 225 10.08 15.62 -4.66
C GLN A 225 11.05 14.72 -5.46
N ASP A 226 11.64 13.73 -4.80
CA ASP A 226 12.57 12.79 -5.44
C ASP A 226 11.87 11.93 -6.51
N ALA A 227 10.67 11.44 -6.24
CA ALA A 227 9.88 10.70 -7.24
C ALA A 227 9.57 11.59 -8.45
N PHE A 228 9.24 12.86 -8.23
CA PHE A 228 8.94 13.80 -9.29
C PHE A 228 10.17 14.07 -10.18
N PHE A 229 11.32 14.43 -9.59
CA PHE A 229 12.53 14.74 -10.35
C PHE A 229 13.22 13.53 -10.97
N ASN A 230 13.12 12.36 -10.36
CA ASN A 230 13.79 11.16 -10.86
C ASN A 230 12.96 10.39 -11.92
N THR A 231 11.65 10.61 -11.99
CA THR A 231 10.79 9.92 -12.97
C THR A 231 11.16 10.19 -14.42
N PRO A 232 11.35 11.46 -14.88
CA PRO A 232 11.77 11.73 -16.25
C PRO A 232 13.15 11.13 -16.58
N LYS A 233 14.09 11.14 -15.64
CA LYS A 233 15.42 10.55 -15.80
C LYS A 233 15.33 9.04 -16.01
N LYS A 234 14.50 8.34 -15.21
CA LYS A 234 14.26 6.89 -15.36
C LYS A 234 13.60 6.56 -16.70
N LEU A 235 12.64 7.39 -17.14
CA LEU A 235 11.99 7.20 -18.43
C LEU A 235 12.99 7.39 -19.57
N ALA A 236 13.74 8.49 -19.59
CA ALA A 236 14.75 8.77 -20.60
C ALA A 236 15.76 7.61 -20.69
N LYS A 237 16.29 7.15 -19.55
CA LYS A 237 17.20 6.00 -19.52
C LYS A 237 16.61 4.75 -20.18
N ARG A 238 15.34 4.40 -19.84
CA ARG A 238 14.69 3.23 -20.45
C ARG A 238 14.50 3.37 -21.96
N MET A 239 14.23 4.59 -22.45
CA MET A 239 14.11 4.87 -23.87
C MET A 239 15.46 4.74 -24.57
N MET A 240 16.54 5.31 -23.99
CA MET A 240 17.90 5.18 -24.49
C MET A 240 18.38 3.73 -24.51
N ASP A 241 18.13 2.95 -23.44
CA ASP A 241 18.47 1.52 -23.36
C ASP A 241 17.73 0.69 -24.43
N ALA A 242 16.60 1.18 -24.95
CA ALA A 242 15.82 0.59 -26.06
C ALA A 242 16.18 1.14 -27.44
N GLY A 243 17.25 1.95 -27.55
CA GLY A 243 17.73 2.49 -28.83
C GLY A 243 16.90 3.63 -29.39
N ILE A 244 16.28 4.45 -28.51
CA ILE A 244 15.46 5.61 -28.87
C ILE A 244 16.09 6.88 -28.36
#